data_5c38fb04bac8f84bdc6a01a2db107f43
#
_entry.id   5c38fb04bac8f84bdc6a01a2db107f43
#
_cell.length_a   1.000
_cell.length_b   1.000
_cell.length_c   1.000
_cell.angle_alpha   90.00
_cell.angle_beta   90.00
_cell.angle_gamma   90.00
#
_symmetry.space_group_name_H-M   'P 1'
#
loop_
_entity.id
_entity.type
_entity.pdbx_description
1 polymer ?
#
loop_
_entity_poly.entity_id
_entity_poly.type
_entity_poly.pdbx_seq_one_letter_code
_entity_poly.pdbx_strand_id
1 'polypeptide(L)'
;MNVVDSSAWLSYFAGDENADAFSIPIENIDKLIVPSITITEVFKCVLRQCDEDMALECIAHMEQGKVVSLDGMLAINAAHYGLKHKLPLADSIIYATAQKFDAVVWTQDVDFKSLDGVKYLSKNGAHNKVN
;
A
#
# COMPACT_ATOMS: atom_id res chain seq x y z
N MET A 1 -12.77 4.60 -3.10
CA MET A 1 -12.00 3.54 -2.42
C MET A 1 -10.51 3.77 -2.57
N ASN A 2 -9.74 3.41 -1.55
CA ASN A 2 -8.29 3.61 -1.53
C ASN A 2 -7.58 2.34 -1.11
N VAL A 3 -6.46 2.06 -1.77
CA VAL A 3 -5.49 1.06 -1.36
C VAL A 3 -4.20 1.78 -1.04
N VAL A 4 -3.62 1.49 0.11
CA VAL A 4 -2.33 2.05 0.51
C VAL A 4 -1.30 0.94 0.39
N ASP A 5 -0.26 1.14 -0.42
CA ASP A 5 0.75 0.10 -0.58
C ASP A 5 1.67 0.05 0.64
N SER A 6 2.53 -0.96 0.68
CA SER A 6 3.38 -1.19 1.84
C SER A 6 4.33 -0.02 2.11
N SER A 7 4.88 0.61 1.06
CA SER A 7 5.78 1.74 1.23
C SER A 7 5.09 2.94 1.90
N ALA A 8 3.83 3.16 1.55
CA ALA A 8 3.05 4.25 2.11
C ALA A 8 2.63 3.96 3.55
N TRP A 9 2.25 2.72 3.86
CA TRP A 9 2.00 2.32 5.24
C TRP A 9 3.22 2.54 6.13
N LEU A 10 4.40 2.14 5.64
CA LEU A 10 5.64 2.31 6.41
C LEU A 10 6.00 3.78 6.59
N SER A 11 5.77 4.60 5.58
CA SER A 11 5.93 6.06 5.68
C SER A 11 5.03 6.63 6.79
N TYR A 12 3.77 6.22 6.80
CA TYR A 12 2.79 6.67 7.78
C TYR A 12 3.24 6.28 9.21
N PHE A 13 3.63 5.03 9.42
CA PHE A 13 4.05 4.57 10.74
C PHE A 13 5.36 5.20 11.19
N ALA A 14 6.26 5.50 10.27
CA ALA A 14 7.53 6.16 10.59
C ALA A 14 7.38 7.66 10.85
N GLY A 15 6.27 8.26 10.47
CA GLY A 15 6.07 9.69 10.61
C GLY A 15 7.01 10.53 9.75
N ASP A 16 7.38 10.03 8.56
CA ASP A 16 8.28 10.73 7.66
C ASP A 16 7.56 11.86 6.89
N GLU A 17 8.24 12.44 5.91
CA GLU A 17 7.77 13.62 5.18
C GLU A 17 6.44 13.41 4.45
N ASN A 18 6.12 12.18 4.05
CA ASN A 18 4.89 11.86 3.33
C ASN A 18 3.78 11.34 4.24
N ALA A 19 4.04 11.17 5.54
CA ALA A 19 3.08 10.56 6.47
C ALA A 19 1.75 11.31 6.50
N ASP A 20 1.78 12.64 6.52
CA ASP A 20 0.56 13.44 6.57
C ASP A 20 -0.30 13.23 5.33
N ALA A 21 0.32 13.15 4.15
CA ALA A 21 -0.42 12.89 2.91
C ALA A 21 -1.04 11.50 2.91
N PHE A 22 -0.31 10.49 3.37
CA PHE A 22 -0.83 9.13 3.43
C PHE A 22 -1.87 8.93 4.55
N SER A 23 -1.89 9.79 5.55
CA SER A 23 -2.93 9.75 6.57
C SER A 23 -4.33 9.96 5.98
N ILE A 24 -4.43 10.66 4.87
CA ILE A 24 -5.72 10.95 4.23
C ILE A 24 -6.47 9.67 3.88
N PRO A 25 -5.93 8.75 3.06
CA PRO A 25 -6.63 7.50 2.79
C PRO A 25 -6.66 6.54 3.99
N ILE A 26 -5.61 6.54 4.82
CA ILE A 26 -5.52 5.61 5.94
C ILE A 26 -6.58 5.90 7.00
N GLU A 27 -6.85 7.16 7.29
CA GLU A 27 -7.84 7.54 8.30
C GLU A 27 -9.26 7.54 7.76
N ASN A 28 -9.44 7.42 6.46
CA ASN A 28 -10.74 7.25 5.84
C ASN A 28 -11.12 5.77 5.79
N ILE A 29 -11.36 5.20 6.96
CA ILE A 29 -11.49 3.76 7.20
C ILE A 29 -12.58 3.12 6.35
N ASP A 30 -13.71 3.80 6.17
CA ASP A 30 -14.85 3.27 5.42
C ASP A 30 -14.54 3.02 3.95
N LYS A 31 -13.51 3.66 3.43
CA LYS A 31 -13.08 3.53 2.02
C LYS A 31 -11.70 2.93 1.87
N LEU A 32 -11.17 2.33 2.93
CA LEU A 32 -9.82 1.77 2.96
C LEU A 32 -9.86 0.27 2.70
N ILE A 33 -9.20 -0.13 1.62
CA ILE A 33 -9.01 -1.53 1.23
C ILE A 33 -7.57 -1.93 1.57
N VAL A 34 -7.41 -3.05 2.26
CA VAL A 34 -6.10 -3.53 2.73
C VAL A 34 -5.81 -4.90 2.11
N PRO A 35 -5.03 -4.94 1.02
CA PRO A 35 -4.59 -6.23 0.49
C PRO A 35 -3.78 -6.98 1.54
N SER A 36 -4.08 -8.26 1.76
CA SER A 36 -3.40 -9.03 2.82
C SER A 36 -1.87 -9.09 2.63
N ILE A 37 -1.39 -9.00 1.39
CA ILE A 37 0.07 -8.97 1.14
C ILE A 37 0.74 -7.76 1.78
N THR A 38 0.05 -6.63 1.91
CA THR A 38 0.63 -5.46 2.56
C THR A 38 0.87 -5.71 4.04
N ILE A 39 0.02 -6.52 4.67
CA ILE A 39 0.21 -6.94 6.06
C ILE A 39 1.52 -7.72 6.20
N THR A 40 1.77 -8.66 5.29
CA THR A 40 3.01 -9.44 5.30
C THR A 40 4.23 -8.53 5.20
N GLU A 41 4.21 -7.60 4.27
CA GLU A 41 5.35 -6.73 4.02
C GLU A 41 5.60 -5.76 5.17
N VAL A 42 4.54 -5.17 5.72
CA VAL A 42 4.66 -4.24 6.84
C VAL A 42 5.11 -4.97 8.10
N PHE A 43 4.49 -6.10 8.41
CA PHE A 43 4.85 -6.89 9.59
C PHE A 43 6.33 -7.29 9.55
N LYS A 44 6.76 -7.82 8.41
CA LYS A 44 8.15 -8.25 8.20
C LYS A 44 9.12 -7.10 8.42
N CYS A 45 8.82 -5.94 7.87
CA CYS A 45 9.69 -4.77 7.97
C CYS A 45 9.79 -4.26 9.40
N VAL A 46 8.65 -4.10 10.08
CA VAL A 46 8.63 -3.58 11.46
C VAL A 46 9.24 -4.57 12.43
N LEU A 47 8.97 -5.88 12.24
CA LEU A 47 9.57 -6.93 13.05
C LEU A 47 11.10 -6.91 12.97
N ARG A 48 11.63 -6.70 11.76
CA ARG A 48 13.09 -6.64 11.54
C ARG A 48 13.70 -5.39 12.16
N GLN A 49 13.03 -4.25 12.08
CA GLN A 49 13.58 -2.97 12.51
C GLN A 49 13.29 -2.62 13.98
N CYS A 50 12.24 -3.18 14.53
CA CYS A 50 11.81 -2.88 15.89
C CYS A 50 11.63 -4.19 16.67
N ASP A 51 10.36 -4.55 16.96
CA ASP A 51 10.03 -5.77 17.68
C ASP A 51 8.63 -6.26 17.31
N GLU A 52 8.23 -7.40 17.85
CA GLU A 52 6.95 -8.01 17.54
C GLU A 52 5.78 -7.20 18.07
N ASP A 53 5.90 -6.62 19.25
CA ASP A 53 4.81 -5.81 19.82
C ASP A 53 4.48 -4.61 18.95
N MET A 54 5.50 -3.91 18.47
CA MET A 54 5.31 -2.79 17.55
C MET A 54 4.72 -3.26 16.22
N ALA A 55 5.19 -4.38 15.70
CA ALA A 55 4.67 -4.93 14.45
C ALA A 55 3.18 -5.28 14.59
N LEU A 56 2.78 -5.90 15.70
CA LEU A 56 1.37 -6.24 15.95
C LEU A 56 0.49 -4.99 16.09
N GLU A 57 1.01 -3.93 16.71
CA GLU A 57 0.28 -2.65 16.80
C GLU A 57 0.01 -2.07 15.41
N CYS A 58 1.02 -2.11 14.54
CA CYS A 58 0.86 -1.66 13.15
C CYS A 58 -0.21 -2.45 12.43
N ILE A 59 -0.22 -3.78 12.58
CA ILE A 59 -1.21 -4.63 11.92
C ILE A 59 -2.61 -4.36 12.45
N ALA A 60 -2.76 -4.16 13.76
CA ALA A 60 -4.06 -3.80 14.34
C ALA A 60 -4.62 -2.52 13.73
N HIS A 61 -3.75 -1.55 13.47
CA HIS A 61 -4.14 -0.32 12.79
C HIS A 61 -4.60 -0.58 11.35
N MET A 62 -3.85 -1.40 10.62
CA MET A 62 -4.19 -1.75 9.24
C MET A 62 -5.52 -2.51 9.14
N GLU A 63 -5.80 -3.36 10.11
CA GLU A 63 -7.02 -4.19 10.13
C GLU A 63 -8.30 -3.40 10.39
N GLN A 64 -8.21 -2.13 10.68
CA GLN A 64 -9.39 -1.25 10.74
C GLN A 64 -10.04 -1.07 9.36
N GLY A 65 -9.28 -1.17 8.29
CA GLY A 65 -9.80 -1.17 6.94
C GLY A 65 -10.36 -2.55 6.55
N LYS A 66 -10.81 -2.66 5.30
CA LYS A 66 -11.30 -3.92 4.77
C LYS A 66 -10.13 -4.76 4.26
N VAL A 67 -9.76 -5.79 4.99
CA VAL A 67 -8.71 -6.71 4.56
C VAL A 67 -9.24 -7.63 3.45
N VAL A 68 -8.50 -7.70 2.35
CA VAL A 68 -8.86 -8.52 1.19
C VAL A 68 -7.80 -9.60 0.99
N SER A 69 -8.22 -10.85 1.10
CA SER A 69 -7.35 -12.00 0.92
C SER A 69 -7.04 -12.25 -0.56
N LEU A 70 -5.87 -12.79 -0.82
CA LEU A 70 -5.47 -13.21 -2.15
C LEU A 70 -6.15 -14.56 -2.47
N ASP A 71 -7.22 -14.51 -3.27
CA ASP A 71 -7.87 -15.73 -3.76
C ASP A 71 -7.35 -16.12 -5.15
N GLY A 72 -7.85 -17.22 -5.70
CA GLY A 72 -7.39 -17.72 -6.99
C GLY A 72 -7.63 -16.76 -8.15
N MET A 73 -8.81 -16.15 -8.20
CA MET A 73 -9.12 -15.20 -9.27
C MET A 73 -8.23 -13.95 -9.20
N LEU A 74 -8.05 -13.42 -8.00
CA LEU A 74 -7.19 -12.26 -7.80
C LEU A 74 -5.73 -12.59 -8.13
N ALA A 75 -5.28 -13.81 -7.80
CA ALA A 75 -3.92 -14.26 -8.13
C ALA A 75 -3.70 -14.29 -9.66
N ILE A 76 -4.69 -14.78 -10.42
CA ILE A 76 -4.61 -14.80 -11.89
C ILE A 76 -4.56 -13.37 -12.44
N ASN A 77 -5.43 -12.50 -11.95
CA ASN A 77 -5.45 -11.10 -12.39
C ASN A 77 -4.14 -10.40 -12.06
N ALA A 78 -3.57 -10.68 -10.90
CA ALA A 78 -2.27 -10.13 -10.52
C ALA A 78 -1.16 -10.53 -11.50
N ALA A 79 -1.17 -11.79 -11.95
CA ALA A 79 -0.20 -12.27 -12.95
C ALA A 79 -0.33 -11.48 -14.26
N HIS A 80 -1.56 -11.22 -14.72
CA HIS A 80 -1.78 -10.43 -15.92
C HIS A 80 -1.24 -9.00 -15.77
N TYR A 81 -1.55 -8.33 -14.66
CA TYR A 81 -1.06 -6.97 -14.41
C TYR A 81 0.46 -6.93 -14.25
N GLY A 82 1.02 -7.93 -13.56
CA GLY A 82 2.46 -8.02 -13.37
C GLY A 82 3.21 -8.13 -14.68
N LEU A 83 2.69 -8.94 -15.59
CA LEU A 83 3.28 -9.12 -16.91
C LEU A 83 3.13 -7.86 -17.78
N LYS A 84 1.92 -7.31 -17.81
CA LYS A 84 1.61 -6.13 -18.63
C LYS A 84 2.40 -4.90 -18.20
N HIS A 85 2.54 -4.67 -16.91
CA HIS A 85 3.16 -3.45 -16.36
C HIS A 85 4.55 -3.69 -15.79
N LYS A 86 5.08 -4.91 -15.91
CA LYS A 86 6.41 -5.29 -15.40
C LYS A 86 6.55 -4.99 -13.89
N LEU A 87 5.53 -5.37 -13.12
CA LEU A 87 5.50 -5.14 -11.69
C LEU A 87 6.13 -6.32 -10.92
N PRO A 88 6.86 -6.04 -9.84
CA PRO A 88 7.24 -7.08 -8.88
C PRO A 88 6.01 -7.82 -8.35
N LEU A 89 6.21 -9.02 -7.80
CA LEU A 89 5.11 -9.89 -7.38
C LEU A 89 4.14 -9.20 -6.42
N ALA A 90 4.65 -8.66 -5.31
CA ALA A 90 3.77 -8.03 -4.32
C ALA A 90 3.02 -6.84 -4.91
N ASP A 91 3.70 -6.01 -5.70
CA ASP A 91 3.10 -4.83 -6.33
C ASP A 91 1.99 -5.21 -7.30
N SER A 92 2.16 -6.32 -8.04
CA SER A 92 1.13 -6.82 -8.95
C SER A 92 -0.14 -7.24 -8.21
N ILE A 93 0.01 -7.84 -7.03
CA ILE A 93 -1.11 -8.25 -6.18
C ILE A 93 -1.83 -7.02 -5.62
N ILE A 94 -1.08 -6.02 -5.16
CA ILE A 94 -1.63 -4.76 -4.66
C ILE A 94 -2.42 -4.06 -5.75
N TYR A 95 -1.84 -3.95 -6.95
CA TYR A 95 -2.49 -3.27 -8.07
C TYR A 95 -3.76 -4.01 -8.51
N ALA A 96 -3.70 -5.34 -8.60
CA ALA A 96 -4.87 -6.15 -8.96
C ALA A 96 -6.00 -5.98 -7.94
N THR A 97 -5.67 -5.92 -6.65
CA THR A 97 -6.66 -5.69 -5.60
C THR A 97 -7.32 -4.32 -5.77
N ALA A 98 -6.53 -3.29 -6.04
CA ALA A 98 -7.07 -1.95 -6.28
C ALA A 98 -8.00 -1.92 -7.50
N GLN A 99 -7.63 -2.57 -8.59
CA GLN A 99 -8.46 -2.63 -9.79
C GLN A 99 -9.78 -3.35 -9.52
N LYS A 100 -9.77 -4.40 -8.73
CA LYS A 100 -11.00 -5.13 -8.37
C LYS A 100 -12.02 -4.25 -7.68
N PHE A 101 -11.59 -3.31 -6.86
CA PHE A 101 -12.46 -2.41 -6.10
C PHE A 101 -12.57 -1.02 -6.70
N ASP A 102 -12.01 -0.81 -7.88
CA ASP A 102 -11.96 0.51 -8.52
C ASP A 102 -11.37 1.55 -7.54
N ALA A 103 -10.30 1.16 -6.88
CA ALA A 103 -9.66 1.97 -5.84
C ALA A 103 -8.40 2.65 -6.37
N VAL A 104 -8.07 3.80 -5.76
CA VAL A 104 -6.82 4.51 -6.03
C VAL A 104 -5.71 3.91 -5.18
N VAL A 105 -4.56 3.63 -5.79
CA VAL A 105 -3.37 3.19 -5.05
C VAL A 105 -2.56 4.40 -4.62
N TRP A 106 -2.31 4.50 -3.32
CA TRP A 106 -1.46 5.54 -2.74
C TRP A 106 -0.10 4.94 -2.43
N THR A 107 0.97 5.52 -2.98
CA THR A 107 2.30 4.90 -2.94
C THR A 107 3.42 5.93 -3.03
N GLN A 108 4.58 5.57 -2.50
CA GLN A 108 5.84 6.24 -2.81
C GLN A 108 6.83 5.32 -3.54
N ASP A 109 6.35 4.16 -4.00
CA ASP A 109 7.16 3.22 -4.77
C ASP A 109 7.13 3.61 -6.25
N VAL A 110 8.31 3.85 -6.81
CA VAL A 110 8.46 4.29 -8.20
C VAL A 110 7.91 3.27 -9.21
N ASP A 111 7.82 2.00 -8.83
CA ASP A 111 7.29 0.97 -9.73
C ASP A 111 5.84 1.22 -10.13
N PHE A 112 5.08 1.96 -9.32
CA PHE A 112 3.69 2.32 -9.62
C PHE A 112 3.54 3.65 -10.34
N LYS A 113 4.60 4.44 -10.48
CA LYS A 113 4.54 5.86 -10.80
C LYS A 113 3.71 6.21 -12.02
N SER A 114 3.77 5.40 -13.07
CA SER A 114 3.12 5.71 -14.35
C SER A 114 1.82 4.95 -14.60
N LEU A 115 1.33 4.20 -13.61
CA LEU A 115 0.14 3.39 -13.79
C LEU A 115 -1.14 4.20 -13.55
N ASP A 116 -2.20 3.84 -14.28
CA ASP A 116 -3.51 4.46 -14.09
C ASP A 116 -4.07 4.13 -12.71
N GLY A 117 -4.76 5.09 -12.11
CA GLY A 117 -5.38 4.89 -10.81
C GLY A 117 -4.38 4.93 -9.64
N VAL A 118 -3.23 5.55 -9.83
CA VAL A 118 -2.18 5.63 -8.81
C VAL A 118 -1.95 7.07 -8.42
N LYS A 119 -1.85 7.31 -7.12
CA LYS A 119 -1.40 8.58 -6.55
C LYS A 119 -0.01 8.37 -5.96
N TYR A 120 0.97 8.76 -6.72
CA TYR A 120 2.39 8.59 -6.38
C TYR A 120 2.95 9.84 -5.71
N LEU A 121 3.65 9.65 -4.60
CA LEU A 121 4.40 10.71 -3.92
C LEU A 121 5.87 10.31 -3.88
N SER A 122 6.75 11.22 -4.29
CA SER A 122 8.18 10.97 -4.22
C SER A 122 8.62 10.76 -2.77
N LYS A 123 9.53 9.82 -2.53
CA LYS A 123 10.11 9.59 -1.21
C LYS A 123 10.79 10.82 -0.64
N ASN A 124 11.25 11.72 -1.50
CA ASN A 124 11.73 13.03 -1.06
C ASN A 124 10.52 13.96 -0.99
N GLY A 125 9.86 13.98 0.16
CA GLY A 125 8.66 14.78 0.39
C GLY A 125 8.88 16.28 0.15
N ALA A 126 10.09 16.78 0.25
CA ALA A 126 10.40 18.18 -0.03
C ALA A 126 10.05 18.57 -1.46
N HIS A 127 10.23 17.67 -2.43
CA HIS A 127 9.83 17.92 -3.82
C HIS A 127 8.33 18.07 -3.96
N ASN A 128 7.56 17.34 -3.16
CA ASN A 128 6.10 17.39 -3.23
C ASN A 128 5.54 18.66 -2.60
N LYS A 129 6.29 19.26 -1.68
CA LYS A 129 5.87 20.48 -0.97
C LYS A 129 6.19 21.76 -1.72
N VAL A 130 7.22 21.75 -2.53
CA VAL A 130 7.69 22.93 -3.28
C VAL A 130 6.77 23.27 -4.44
N ASN A 131 6.05 22.31 -4.93
CA ASN A 131 5.13 22.49 -6.01
C ASN A 131 3.75 22.93 -5.53
#